data_f2e559aa7c35675a0f43c6bebf4d1ed6
#
_entry.id   f2e559aa7c35675a0f43c6bebf4d1ed6
#
_cell.length_a   1.000
_cell.length_b   1.000
_cell.length_c   1.000
_cell.angle_alpha   90.00
_cell.angle_beta   90.00
_cell.angle_gamma   90.00
#
_symmetry.space_group_name_H-M   'P 1'
#
loop_
_entity.id
_entity.type
_entity.pdbx_description
1 polymer ?
#
loop_
_entity_poly.entity_id
_entity_poly.type
_entity_poly.pdbx_seq_one_letter_code
_entity_poly.pdbx_strand_id
1 'polypeptide(L)'
;YGRLAYDCVPEGPLCVEFLSGAVNLVRMDVMRQVGFYDPEIFLYFDDDDMCARMLRAGHGMILVADSVVMHLNGGSVRPNRAYYWEKFWHLAWSRIYFERKYNGRLAAICLGLKHTVRFGWKALLYGITMQRKKGWRDLARFFGSLGALIGVRASKQPRATQR
;
A
#
# COMPACT_ATOMS: atom_id res chain seq x y z
N TYR A 1 3.73 1.86 -10.19
CA TYR A 1 2.40 2.43 -10.36
C TYR A 1 2.60 3.76 -11.08
N GLY A 2 2.32 3.74 -12.41
CA GLY A 2 2.20 4.95 -13.20
C GLY A 2 1.01 5.74 -12.65
N ARG A 3 1.19 7.01 -12.36
CA ARG A 3 0.07 7.93 -12.31
C ARG A 3 -0.54 7.86 -13.71
N LEU A 4 -1.72 7.27 -13.82
CA LEU A 4 -2.55 7.56 -14.97
C LEU A 4 -2.88 9.05 -14.84
N ALA A 5 -2.16 9.89 -15.58
CA ALA A 5 -2.62 11.22 -15.84
C ALA A 5 -3.89 11.01 -16.66
N TYR A 6 -5.02 11.20 -16.03
CA TYR A 6 -6.28 11.28 -16.76
C TYR A 6 -6.26 12.61 -17.50
N ASP A 7 -5.76 12.60 -18.72
CA ASP A 7 -5.83 13.75 -19.61
C ASP A 7 -7.28 14.02 -20.08
N CYS A 8 -8.19 13.09 -19.74
CA CYS A 8 -9.62 13.25 -19.96
C CYS A 8 -10.43 12.61 -18.82
N VAL A 9 -11.43 13.33 -18.33
CA VAL A 9 -12.43 12.79 -17.41
C VAL A 9 -13.38 11.92 -18.23
N PRO A 10 -13.67 10.65 -17.83
CA PRO A 10 -14.60 9.81 -18.58
C PRO A 10 -16.01 10.42 -18.58
N GLU A 11 -16.71 10.30 -19.71
CA GLU A 11 -18.09 10.80 -19.89
C GLU A 11 -19.15 9.90 -19.25
N GLY A 12 -18.88 9.34 -18.07
CA GLY A 12 -19.82 8.51 -17.35
C GLY A 12 -19.17 7.43 -16.49
N PRO A 13 -19.96 6.50 -15.95
CA PRO A 13 -19.44 5.42 -15.11
C PRO A 13 -18.50 4.51 -15.88
N LEU A 14 -17.30 4.25 -15.34
CA LEU A 14 -16.27 3.41 -15.97
C LEU A 14 -15.93 2.23 -15.07
N CYS A 15 -15.94 1.01 -15.63
CA CYS A 15 -15.38 -0.14 -14.94
C CYS A 15 -13.87 -0.03 -14.82
N VAL A 16 -13.35 -0.21 -13.62
CA VAL A 16 -11.91 -0.11 -13.32
C VAL A 16 -11.44 -1.30 -12.51
N GLU A 17 -10.14 -1.58 -12.59
CA GLU A 17 -9.51 -2.66 -11.81
C GLU A 17 -9.02 -2.19 -10.42
N PHE A 18 -8.97 -0.89 -10.20
CA PHE A 18 -8.48 -0.30 -8.98
C PHE A 18 -9.24 0.99 -8.63
N LEU A 19 -9.60 1.11 -7.36
CA LEU A 19 -10.11 2.35 -6.75
C LEU A 19 -9.25 2.71 -5.55
N SER A 20 -8.85 3.97 -5.47
CA SER A 20 -8.15 4.49 -4.29
C SER A 20 -9.06 4.49 -3.06
N GLY A 21 -8.53 4.11 -1.92
CA GLY A 21 -9.25 4.08 -0.65
C GLY A 21 -9.64 5.46 -0.07
N ALA A 22 -9.39 6.56 -0.80
CA ALA A 22 -9.73 7.90 -0.36
C ALA A 22 -11.24 8.09 -0.11
N VAL A 23 -12.07 7.61 -1.04
CA VAL A 23 -13.54 7.56 -0.90
C VAL A 23 -14.07 6.39 -1.71
N ASN A 24 -14.70 5.44 -1.04
CA ASN A 24 -15.34 4.30 -1.67
C ASN A 24 -16.71 4.06 -1.07
N LEU A 25 -17.71 3.83 -1.93
CA LEU A 25 -19.01 3.29 -1.54
C LEU A 25 -19.01 1.80 -1.85
N VAL A 26 -19.21 0.97 -0.84
CA VAL A 26 -19.12 -0.48 -0.99
C VAL A 26 -20.45 -1.13 -0.58
N ARG A 27 -20.94 -2.07 -1.37
CA ARG A 27 -22.08 -2.92 -1.00
C ARG A 27 -21.67 -3.84 0.16
N MET A 28 -22.41 -3.78 1.27
CA MET A 28 -22.06 -4.52 2.49
C MET A 28 -22.21 -6.04 2.37
N ASP A 29 -23.09 -6.53 1.49
CA ASP A 29 -23.20 -7.96 1.19
C ASP A 29 -21.92 -8.47 0.48
N VAL A 30 -21.43 -7.72 -0.50
CA VAL A 30 -20.15 -8.00 -1.18
C VAL A 30 -18.98 -7.93 -0.21
N MET A 31 -18.95 -6.89 0.64
CA MET A 31 -17.89 -6.71 1.65
C MET A 31 -17.82 -7.89 2.63
N ARG A 32 -18.99 -8.44 3.04
CA ARG A 32 -19.06 -9.65 3.88
C ARG A 32 -18.58 -10.90 3.14
N GLN A 33 -18.89 -11.01 1.85
CA GLN A 33 -18.47 -12.12 1.02
C GLN A 33 -16.97 -12.16 0.80
N VAL A 34 -16.35 -11.03 0.44
CA VAL A 34 -14.91 -10.95 0.13
C VAL A 34 -14.02 -10.79 1.37
N GLY A 35 -14.62 -10.51 2.52
CA GLY A 35 -13.93 -10.13 3.75
C GLY A 35 -13.60 -8.64 3.78
N PHE A 36 -13.48 -8.11 4.99
CA PHE A 36 -13.10 -6.71 5.24
C PHE A 36 -11.62 -6.47 4.92
N TYR A 37 -11.09 -5.29 5.28
CA TYR A 37 -9.68 -4.99 5.12
C TYR A 37 -8.80 -6.02 5.83
N ASP A 38 -7.68 -6.39 5.20
CA ASP A 38 -6.74 -7.36 5.77
C ASP A 38 -6.08 -6.77 7.03
N PRO A 39 -6.28 -7.36 8.23
CA PRO A 39 -5.73 -6.82 9.47
C PRO A 39 -4.20 -6.88 9.58
N GLU A 40 -3.52 -7.61 8.72
CA GLU A 40 -2.06 -7.63 8.65
C GLU A 40 -1.52 -6.39 7.91
N ILE A 41 -2.33 -5.72 7.08
CA ILE A 41 -1.96 -4.50 6.36
C ILE A 41 -2.41 -3.30 7.18
N PHE A 42 -1.46 -2.58 7.77
CA PHE A 42 -1.77 -1.39 8.58
C PHE A 42 -1.89 -0.12 7.74
N LEU A 43 -1.05 0.02 6.70
CA LEU A 43 -0.99 1.24 5.90
C LEU A 43 -0.43 0.93 4.51
N TYR A 44 -1.06 1.44 3.46
CA TYR A 44 -0.78 1.21 2.06
C TYR A 44 -1.01 -0.23 1.60
N PHE A 45 -1.45 -0.41 0.39
CA PHE A 45 -1.85 -1.67 -0.22
C PHE A 45 -3.11 -2.30 0.40
N ASP A 46 -3.78 -1.65 1.31
CA ASP A 46 -5.08 -2.05 1.85
C ASP A 46 -6.20 -1.90 0.81
N ASP A 47 -6.20 -0.81 0.07
CA ASP A 47 -7.08 -0.59 -1.08
C ASP A 47 -6.73 -1.52 -2.26
N ASP A 48 -5.44 -1.69 -2.59
CA ASP A 48 -5.00 -2.67 -3.60
C ASP A 48 -5.46 -4.09 -3.26
N ASP A 49 -5.33 -4.50 -2.00
CA ASP A 49 -5.76 -5.82 -1.53
C ASP A 49 -7.28 -6.00 -1.62
N MET A 50 -8.02 -4.98 -1.22
CA MET A 50 -9.48 -4.99 -1.33
C MET A 50 -9.92 -5.12 -2.78
N CYS A 51 -9.38 -4.29 -3.68
CA CYS A 51 -9.68 -4.33 -5.11
C CYS A 51 -9.35 -5.70 -5.71
N ALA A 52 -8.18 -6.26 -5.39
CA ALA A 52 -7.78 -7.58 -5.88
C ALA A 52 -8.73 -8.69 -5.41
N ARG A 53 -9.24 -8.63 -4.19
CA ARG A 53 -10.22 -9.60 -3.68
C ARG A 53 -11.60 -9.45 -4.34
N MET A 54 -12.05 -8.20 -4.54
CA MET A 54 -13.29 -7.92 -5.27
C MET A 54 -13.26 -8.51 -6.68
N LEU A 55 -12.19 -8.23 -7.44
CA LEU A 55 -12.04 -8.75 -8.80
C LEU A 55 -11.99 -10.29 -8.85
N ARG A 56 -11.25 -10.92 -7.91
CA ARG A 56 -11.19 -12.39 -7.84
C ARG A 56 -12.51 -13.05 -7.50
N ALA A 57 -13.37 -12.33 -6.78
CA ALA A 57 -14.74 -12.78 -6.47
C ALA A 57 -15.74 -12.47 -7.62
N GLY A 58 -15.30 -11.89 -8.73
CA GLY A 58 -16.14 -11.56 -9.88
C GLY A 58 -16.92 -10.26 -9.73
N HIS A 59 -16.59 -9.42 -8.75
CA HIS A 59 -17.25 -8.12 -8.55
C HIS A 59 -16.50 -7.03 -9.31
N GLY A 60 -17.22 -6.32 -10.19
CA GLY A 60 -16.71 -5.13 -10.87
C GLY A 60 -16.66 -3.92 -9.95
N MET A 61 -15.72 -3.05 -10.21
CA MET A 61 -15.60 -1.74 -9.55
C MET A 61 -15.90 -0.65 -10.55
N ILE A 62 -16.64 0.37 -10.12
CA ILE A 62 -17.11 1.45 -10.98
C ILE A 62 -16.56 2.78 -10.47
N LEU A 63 -15.82 3.47 -11.32
CA LEU A 63 -15.48 4.87 -11.14
C LEU A 63 -16.65 5.72 -11.60
N VAL A 64 -17.23 6.51 -10.69
CA VAL A 64 -18.31 7.46 -10.97
C VAL A 64 -17.69 8.83 -11.23
N ALA A 65 -17.57 9.21 -12.49
CA ALA A 65 -16.87 10.43 -12.91
C ALA A 65 -17.50 11.71 -12.36
N ASP A 66 -18.83 11.75 -12.23
CA ASP A 66 -19.57 12.91 -11.73
C ASP A 66 -19.47 13.09 -10.21
N SER A 67 -18.95 12.08 -9.49
CA SER A 67 -18.75 12.13 -8.04
C SER A 67 -17.36 12.67 -7.71
N VAL A 68 -17.22 13.98 -7.64
CA VAL A 68 -15.96 14.65 -7.37
C VAL A 68 -15.78 14.88 -5.88
N VAL A 69 -14.72 14.32 -5.29
CA VAL A 69 -14.38 14.49 -3.89
C VAL A 69 -12.98 15.10 -3.76
N MET A 70 -12.88 16.18 -3.00
CA MET A 70 -11.59 16.80 -2.70
C MET A 70 -10.90 16.04 -1.57
N HIS A 71 -9.81 15.33 -1.88
CA HIS A 71 -8.99 14.64 -0.90
C HIS A 71 -7.71 15.42 -0.58
N LEU A 72 -7.64 15.93 0.65
CA LEU A 72 -6.47 16.64 1.16
C LEU A 72 -5.39 15.64 1.59
N ASN A 73 -4.50 15.29 0.67
CA ASN A 73 -3.39 14.37 0.94
C ASN A 73 -2.60 14.80 2.18
N GLY A 74 -2.57 13.93 3.20
CA GLY A 74 -1.80 14.17 4.42
C GLY A 74 -2.44 15.12 5.42
N GLY A 75 -3.71 15.54 5.23
CA GLY A 75 -4.42 16.43 6.14
C GLY A 75 -4.74 15.83 7.52
N SER A 76 -4.74 14.50 7.63
CA SER A 76 -5.11 13.79 8.87
C SER A 76 -4.00 13.76 9.93
N VAL A 77 -2.75 13.97 9.56
CA VAL A 77 -1.60 13.86 10.48
C VAL A 77 -0.61 14.99 10.23
N ARG A 78 -0.16 15.67 11.29
CA ARG A 78 0.93 16.65 11.18
C ARG A 78 2.23 15.95 10.78
N PRO A 79 2.89 16.35 9.68
CA PRO A 79 4.11 15.73 9.23
C PRO A 79 5.24 15.91 10.26
N ASN A 80 5.73 14.80 10.81
CA ASN A 80 6.91 14.77 11.66
C ASN A 80 7.85 13.62 11.24
N ARG A 81 9.02 13.52 11.84
CA ARG A 81 10.01 12.49 11.47
C ARG A 81 9.51 11.06 11.71
N ALA A 82 8.74 10.83 12.79
CA ALA A 82 8.16 9.52 13.10
C ALA A 82 7.11 9.12 12.06
N TYR A 83 6.21 10.04 11.69
CA TYR A 83 5.24 9.84 10.63
C TYR A 83 5.89 9.47 9.29
N TYR A 84 6.96 10.21 8.89
CA TYR A 84 7.67 9.88 7.65
C TYR A 84 8.35 8.51 7.72
N TRP A 85 8.89 8.12 8.88
CA TRP A 85 9.46 6.80 9.07
C TRP A 85 8.39 5.71 8.90
N GLU A 86 7.29 5.79 9.63
CA GLU A 86 6.17 4.84 9.56
C GLU A 86 5.61 4.73 8.14
N LYS A 87 5.37 5.88 7.50
CA LYS A 87 4.89 5.95 6.12
C LYS A 87 5.74 5.11 5.16
N PHE A 88 7.04 5.30 5.15
CA PHE A 88 7.91 4.63 4.20
C PHE A 88 8.26 3.20 4.60
N TRP A 89 8.27 2.91 5.88
CA TRP A 89 8.43 1.58 6.41
C TRP A 89 7.25 0.69 5.98
N HIS A 90 6.01 1.13 6.25
CA HIS A 90 4.80 0.41 5.86
C HIS A 90 4.65 0.29 4.35
N LEU A 91 4.96 1.34 3.59
CA LEU A 91 4.90 1.28 2.13
C LEU A 91 5.79 0.16 1.56
N ALA A 92 7.00 -0.02 2.10
CA ALA A 92 7.91 -1.07 1.65
C ALA A 92 7.48 -2.45 2.16
N TRP A 93 7.06 -2.55 3.41
CA TRP A 93 6.60 -3.80 4.02
C TRP A 93 5.35 -4.33 3.33
N SER A 94 4.31 -3.50 3.21
CA SER A 94 3.00 -3.86 2.64
C SER A 94 3.14 -4.30 1.18
N ARG A 95 4.03 -3.67 0.41
CA ARG A 95 4.31 -4.11 -0.95
C ARG A 95 4.84 -5.53 -1.03
N ILE A 96 5.77 -5.92 -0.16
CA ILE A 96 6.34 -7.29 -0.16
C ILE A 96 5.30 -8.28 0.38
N TYR A 97 4.51 -7.88 1.37
CA TYR A 97 3.41 -8.69 1.87
C TYR A 97 2.36 -8.96 0.78
N PHE A 98 1.96 -7.92 0.04
CA PHE A 98 1.04 -8.01 -1.09
C PHE A 98 1.59 -8.95 -2.16
N GLU A 99 2.87 -8.81 -2.54
CA GLU A 99 3.53 -9.71 -3.48
C GLU A 99 3.47 -11.17 -3.01
N ARG A 100 3.74 -11.41 -1.73
CA ARG A 100 3.67 -12.75 -1.14
C ARG A 100 2.25 -13.34 -1.20
N LYS A 101 1.24 -12.51 -0.96
CA LYS A 101 -0.17 -12.93 -0.95
C LYS A 101 -0.69 -13.30 -2.33
N TYR A 102 -0.26 -12.59 -3.37
CA TYR A 102 -0.82 -12.71 -4.71
C TYR A 102 0.07 -13.43 -5.71
N ASN A 103 1.38 -13.34 -5.59
CA ASN A 103 2.37 -13.91 -6.52
C ASN A 103 3.27 -14.97 -5.88
N GLY A 104 3.09 -15.24 -4.58
CA GLY A 104 3.76 -16.32 -3.87
C GLY A 104 5.07 -15.91 -3.18
N ARG A 105 5.59 -16.86 -2.39
CA ARG A 105 6.75 -16.62 -1.53
C ARG A 105 8.02 -16.26 -2.30
N LEU A 106 8.27 -16.94 -3.41
CA LEU A 106 9.49 -16.75 -4.18
C LEU A 106 9.57 -15.35 -4.79
N ALA A 107 8.44 -14.88 -5.40
CA ALA A 107 8.33 -13.52 -5.93
C ALA A 107 8.55 -12.47 -4.84
N ALA A 108 7.95 -12.67 -3.65
CA ALA A 108 8.15 -11.78 -2.52
C ALA A 108 9.59 -11.74 -2.01
N ILE A 109 10.28 -12.88 -1.96
CA ILE A 109 11.69 -12.94 -1.57
C ILE A 109 12.55 -12.18 -2.59
N CYS A 110 12.38 -12.45 -3.88
CA CYS A 110 13.12 -11.76 -4.94
C CYS A 110 12.89 -10.22 -4.88
N LEU A 111 11.64 -9.80 -4.76
CA LEU A 111 11.30 -8.38 -4.62
C LEU A 111 11.90 -7.78 -3.35
N GLY A 112 11.77 -8.48 -2.23
CA GLY A 112 12.26 -8.03 -0.93
C GLY A 112 13.78 -7.87 -0.90
N LEU A 113 14.54 -8.82 -1.43
CA LEU A 113 15.99 -8.74 -1.57
C LEU A 113 16.40 -7.57 -2.47
N LYS A 114 15.75 -7.43 -3.64
CA LYS A 114 15.97 -6.31 -4.55
C LYS A 114 15.74 -4.95 -3.86
N HIS A 115 14.66 -4.83 -3.09
CA HIS A 115 14.33 -3.60 -2.36
C HIS A 115 15.33 -3.34 -1.23
N THR A 116 15.69 -4.35 -0.45
CA THR A 116 16.64 -4.23 0.65
C THR A 116 18.00 -3.76 0.14
N VAL A 117 18.55 -4.38 -0.89
CA VAL A 117 19.82 -3.96 -1.50
C VAL A 117 19.71 -2.54 -2.07
N ARG A 118 18.66 -2.27 -2.86
CA ARG A 118 18.46 -0.96 -3.49
C ARG A 118 18.34 0.18 -2.47
N PHE A 119 17.53 -0.01 -1.43
CA PHE A 119 17.28 1.07 -0.46
C PHE A 119 18.42 1.19 0.54
N GLY A 120 19.10 0.08 0.89
CA GLY A 120 20.32 0.12 1.70
C GLY A 120 21.44 0.92 1.01
N TRP A 121 21.70 0.64 -0.26
CA TRP A 121 22.66 1.38 -1.06
C TRP A 121 22.30 2.88 -1.17
N LYS A 122 21.04 3.20 -1.46
CA LYS A 122 20.58 4.60 -1.52
C LYS A 122 20.68 5.31 -0.19
N ALA A 123 20.36 4.65 0.91
CA ALA A 123 20.47 5.22 2.24
C ALA A 123 21.94 5.56 2.56
N LEU A 124 22.88 4.67 2.20
CA LEU A 124 24.31 4.91 2.35
C LEU A 124 24.77 6.11 1.50
N LEU A 125 24.44 6.14 0.22
CA LEU A 125 24.79 7.26 -0.68
C LEU A 125 24.25 8.60 -0.16
N TYR A 126 23.00 8.63 0.29
CA TYR A 126 22.40 9.85 0.83
C TYR A 126 22.95 10.22 2.21
N GLY A 127 23.49 9.26 2.95
CA GLY A 127 24.26 9.50 4.16
C GLY A 127 25.58 10.24 3.83
N ILE A 128 26.34 9.72 2.88
CA ILE A 128 27.62 10.32 2.41
C ILE A 128 27.37 11.70 1.80
N THR A 129 26.34 11.87 0.97
CA THR A 129 26.00 13.15 0.32
C THR A 129 25.21 14.10 1.21
N MET A 130 25.07 13.79 2.51
CA MET A 130 24.36 14.58 3.53
C MET A 130 22.90 14.93 3.19
N GLN A 131 22.26 14.18 2.29
CA GLN A 131 20.85 14.37 1.92
C GLN A 131 19.92 13.72 2.96
N ARG A 132 19.94 14.23 4.18
CA ARG A 132 19.31 13.64 5.37
C ARG A 132 17.84 13.19 5.15
N LYS A 133 17.01 14.00 4.48
CA LYS A 133 15.60 13.65 4.22
C LYS A 133 15.46 12.41 3.33
N LYS A 134 16.25 12.31 2.27
CA LYS A 134 16.24 11.17 1.35
C LYS A 134 16.86 9.93 2.00
N GLY A 135 17.95 10.10 2.74
CA GLY A 135 18.58 9.02 3.50
C GLY A 135 17.61 8.40 4.51
N TRP A 136 16.93 9.22 5.30
CA TRP A 136 15.95 8.77 6.30
C TRP A 136 14.79 8.01 5.67
N ARG A 137 14.27 8.48 4.54
CA ARG A 137 13.23 7.81 3.76
C ARG A 137 13.67 6.43 3.28
N ASP A 138 14.85 6.34 2.68
CA ASP A 138 15.31 5.09 2.08
C ASP A 138 15.81 4.10 3.16
N LEU A 139 16.27 4.60 4.31
CA LEU A 139 16.54 3.79 5.49
C LEU A 139 15.25 3.16 6.06
N ALA A 140 14.16 3.92 6.14
CA ALA A 140 12.86 3.38 6.56
C ALA A 140 12.38 2.28 5.58
N ARG A 141 12.52 2.50 4.27
CA ARG A 141 12.18 1.48 3.26
C ARG A 141 13.06 0.24 3.34
N PHE A 142 14.34 0.40 3.62
CA PHE A 142 15.26 -0.72 3.85
C PHE A 142 14.78 -1.59 5.01
N PHE A 143 14.52 -0.99 6.18
CA PHE A 143 14.03 -1.74 7.34
C PHE A 143 12.62 -2.32 7.14
N GLY A 144 11.74 -1.63 6.42
CA GLY A 144 10.42 -2.17 6.04
C GLY A 144 10.54 -3.41 5.15
N SER A 145 11.43 -3.36 4.16
CA SER A 145 11.69 -4.49 3.27
C SER A 145 12.30 -5.68 4.02
N LEU A 146 13.31 -5.42 4.84
CA LEU A 146 13.95 -6.44 5.68
C LEU A 146 12.96 -7.05 6.67
N GLY A 147 12.14 -6.21 7.33
CA GLY A 147 11.10 -6.65 8.27
C GLY A 147 10.10 -7.60 7.61
N ALA A 148 9.67 -7.30 6.38
CA ALA A 148 8.77 -8.19 5.63
C ALA A 148 9.41 -9.54 5.29
N LEU A 149 10.71 -9.55 4.96
CA LEU A 149 11.45 -10.79 4.65
C LEU A 149 11.60 -11.70 5.88
N ILE A 150 11.90 -11.13 7.05
CA ILE A 150 12.10 -11.90 8.30
C ILE A 150 10.80 -12.12 9.10
N GLY A 151 9.66 -11.71 8.55
CA GLY A 151 8.34 -11.99 9.13
C GLY A 151 7.92 -11.05 10.26
N VAL A 152 8.52 -9.87 10.39
CA VAL A 152 8.04 -8.85 11.33
C VAL A 152 6.63 -8.42 10.93
N ARG A 153 5.72 -8.36 11.90
CA ARG A 153 4.33 -7.93 11.68
C ARG A 153 4.24 -6.41 11.58
N ALA A 154 3.48 -5.93 10.60
CA ALA A 154 3.21 -4.50 10.44
C ALA A 154 2.07 -4.03 11.36
N SER A 155 1.07 -4.88 11.57
CA SER A 155 -0.06 -4.57 12.44
C SER A 155 0.32 -4.67 13.91
N LYS A 156 -0.04 -3.64 14.69
CA LYS A 156 0.05 -3.64 16.14
C LYS A 156 -1.17 -4.29 16.81
N GLN A 157 -2.19 -4.66 16.03
CA GLN A 157 -3.38 -5.32 16.57
C GLN A 157 -3.13 -6.81 16.83
N PRO A 158 -3.62 -7.37 17.94
CA PRO A 158 -3.62 -8.81 18.15
C PRO A 158 -4.47 -9.45 17.04
N ARG A 159 -4.08 -10.64 16.58
CA ARG A 159 -4.89 -11.41 15.62
C ARG A 159 -6.29 -11.56 16.21
N ALA A 160 -7.29 -11.07 15.50
CA ALA A 160 -8.66 -11.45 15.81
C ALA A 160 -8.73 -12.99 15.69
N THR A 161 -9.03 -13.65 16.79
CA THR A 161 -9.30 -15.08 16.79
C THR A 161 -10.49 -15.27 15.87
N GLN A 162 -10.29 -15.84 14.71
CA GLN A 162 -11.40 -16.25 13.84
C GLN A 162 -12.18 -17.31 14.62
N ARG A 163 -13.33 -16.89 15.17
CA ARG A 163 -14.37 -17.78 15.66
C ARG A 163 -15.40 -17.98 14.59
#